data_e886e500b2150d2d70cb527680e957be
#
_entry.id   e886e500b2150d2d70cb527680e957be
#
_cell.length_a   1.000
_cell.length_b   1.000
_cell.length_c   1.000
_cell.angle_alpha   90.00
_cell.angle_beta   90.00
_cell.angle_gamma   90.00
#
_symmetry.space_group_name_H-M   'P 1'
#
loop_
_entity.id
_entity.type
_entity.pdbx_description
1 polymer ?
#
loop_
_entity_poly.entity_id
_entity_poly.type
_entity_poly.pdbx_seq_one_letter_code
_entity_poly.pdbx_strand_id
1 'polypeptide(L)'
;IQPDVDHFAAAKAIDIAGCDIYHPTQDHLTGAEISLGGDIARSMKGGKNYLVIETEAQGFPQWVPYPGQLRLQAFGHLASGANMLEYWHWHSIHNSAETYWKGLLSQDFEPNPTYNEAKTIGKDFARLSDDLVNLKKTNSVAILFSNEALTGFNSFGFGWGAPGNYNDVLRPMYDALYKMNIGCDFVDPSTNDIEKYKLLIVPALYAAPDSLLERLNRFVKNGGHIIYTFKTGFSNENVKVRSSKQPGIVNEACGIYFSEFTIPENVSLKDDPFKVGKENNVIQTWMELLTPTTAKVLAWYDHPAWGKYAAITENNYGK
;
A
#
# COMPACT_ATOMS: atom_id res chain seq x y z
N ILE A 1 -2.00 -1.51 6.97
CA ILE A 1 -0.75 -1.53 7.74
C ILE A 1 -1.05 -0.93 9.12
N GLN A 2 -0.66 -1.62 10.17
CA GLN A 2 -0.92 -1.19 11.54
C GLN A 2 0.04 -0.07 11.94
N PRO A 3 -0.45 1.03 12.54
CA PRO A 3 0.37 2.20 12.83
C PRO A 3 1.36 1.99 14.00
N ASP A 4 1.04 1.08 14.94
CA ASP A 4 1.79 0.93 16.19
C ASP A 4 2.91 -0.12 16.12
N VAL A 5 3.15 -0.69 14.95
CA VAL A 5 4.16 -1.73 14.74
C VAL A 5 5.03 -1.40 13.53
N ASP A 6 6.33 -1.36 13.72
CA ASP A 6 7.28 -1.36 12.61
C ASP A 6 7.46 -2.80 12.11
N HIS A 7 6.70 -3.16 11.08
CA HIS A 7 6.70 -4.51 10.51
C HIS A 7 8.05 -4.91 9.92
N PHE A 8 8.79 -3.99 9.29
CA PHE A 8 10.10 -4.28 8.71
C PHE A 8 11.16 -4.50 9.80
N ALA A 9 11.11 -3.71 10.88
CA ALA A 9 12.00 -3.91 12.02
C ALA A 9 11.66 -5.22 12.76
N ALA A 10 10.37 -5.48 13.04
CA ALA A 10 9.93 -6.72 13.68
C ALA A 10 10.30 -7.96 12.86
N ALA A 11 10.19 -7.90 11.54
CA ALA A 11 10.55 -9.01 10.65
C ALA A 11 12.04 -9.40 10.74
N LYS A 12 12.93 -8.52 11.20
CA LYS A 12 14.36 -8.85 11.41
C LYS A 12 14.56 -9.86 12.53
N ALA A 13 13.64 -9.90 13.52
CA ALA A 13 13.72 -10.76 14.70
C ALA A 13 13.10 -12.15 14.52
N ILE A 14 12.45 -12.42 13.38
CA ILE A 14 11.79 -13.69 13.09
C ILE A 14 12.43 -14.38 11.88
N ASP A 15 12.34 -15.72 11.82
CA ASP A 15 12.94 -16.50 10.73
C ASP A 15 12.12 -16.40 9.44
N ILE A 16 10.79 -16.52 9.53
CA ILE A 16 9.85 -16.51 8.42
C ILE A 16 8.75 -15.49 8.74
N ALA A 17 8.42 -14.63 7.79
CA ALA A 17 7.29 -13.74 7.94
C ALA A 17 5.97 -14.52 7.94
N GLY A 18 5.12 -14.27 8.92
CA GLY A 18 3.74 -14.74 8.98
C GLY A 18 2.80 -13.58 9.20
N CYS A 19 1.61 -13.67 8.67
CA CYS A 19 0.61 -12.61 8.80
C CYS A 19 -0.80 -13.15 8.67
N ASP A 20 -1.73 -12.42 9.25
CA ASP A 20 -3.16 -12.60 9.08
C ASP A 20 -3.60 -11.74 7.90
N ILE A 21 -4.24 -12.35 6.91
CA ILE A 21 -4.77 -11.64 5.76
C ILE A 21 -6.25 -11.96 5.65
N TYR A 22 -7.08 -11.02 6.08
CA TYR A 22 -8.53 -11.08 5.98
C TYR A 22 -9.03 -10.21 4.81
N HIS A 23 -10.11 -10.63 4.18
CA HIS A 23 -10.67 -9.95 3.01
C HIS A 23 -12.16 -10.24 2.86
N PRO A 24 -12.94 -9.37 2.21
CA PRO A 24 -14.33 -9.65 1.90
C PRO A 24 -14.50 -10.89 1.04
N THR A 25 -15.68 -11.51 1.15
CA THR A 25 -16.13 -12.62 0.30
C THR A 25 -17.37 -12.23 -0.50
N GLN A 26 -18.01 -13.19 -1.15
CA GLN A 26 -19.23 -12.99 -1.93
C GLN A 26 -19.01 -11.94 -3.05
N ASP A 27 -19.93 -11.00 -3.21
CA ASP A 27 -19.86 -9.96 -4.25
C ASP A 27 -18.78 -8.90 -3.99
N HIS A 28 -18.16 -8.93 -2.81
CA HIS A 28 -17.13 -7.97 -2.40
C HIS A 28 -15.70 -8.52 -2.51
N LEU A 29 -15.53 -9.77 -2.95
CA LEU A 29 -14.20 -10.35 -3.15
C LEU A 29 -13.54 -9.72 -4.39
N THR A 30 -12.46 -8.99 -4.18
CA THR A 30 -11.68 -8.33 -5.24
C THR A 30 -10.30 -8.95 -5.48
N GLY A 31 -9.77 -9.68 -4.51
CA GLY A 31 -8.37 -10.16 -4.50
C GLY A 31 -7.33 -9.09 -4.16
N ALA A 32 -7.71 -7.82 -4.09
CA ALA A 32 -6.77 -6.72 -3.82
C ALA A 32 -6.16 -6.80 -2.42
N GLU A 33 -6.94 -7.21 -1.42
CA GLU A 33 -6.50 -7.40 -0.03
C GLU A 33 -5.48 -8.54 0.07
N ILE A 34 -5.75 -9.67 -0.60
CA ILE A 34 -4.84 -10.82 -0.65
C ILE A 34 -3.51 -10.41 -1.28
N SER A 35 -3.58 -9.69 -2.40
CA SER A 35 -2.39 -9.21 -3.10
C SER A 35 -1.60 -8.19 -2.27
N LEU A 36 -2.26 -7.20 -1.66
CA LEU A 36 -1.62 -6.19 -0.81
C LEU A 36 -0.95 -6.83 0.41
N GLY A 37 -1.68 -7.67 1.15
CA GLY A 37 -1.16 -8.35 2.33
C GLY A 37 0.04 -9.24 1.98
N GLY A 38 -0.07 -9.99 0.89
CA GLY A 38 0.99 -10.85 0.38
C GLY A 38 2.23 -10.09 -0.08
N ASP A 39 2.06 -8.98 -0.82
CA ASP A 39 3.18 -8.15 -1.27
C ASP A 39 3.91 -7.49 -0.10
N ILE A 40 3.19 -7.04 0.95
CA ILE A 40 3.80 -6.51 2.17
C ILE A 40 4.55 -7.63 2.91
N ALA A 41 3.90 -8.76 3.20
CA ALA A 41 4.49 -9.86 3.96
C ALA A 41 5.78 -10.39 3.30
N ARG A 42 5.74 -10.61 1.99
CA ARG A 42 6.90 -11.04 1.21
C ARG A 42 8.02 -9.99 1.26
N SER A 43 7.69 -8.72 1.15
CA SER A 43 8.66 -7.62 1.13
C SER A 43 9.40 -7.44 2.45
N MET A 44 8.76 -7.67 3.61
CA MET A 44 9.41 -7.58 4.93
C MET A 44 10.64 -8.46 5.08
N LYS A 45 10.73 -9.56 4.31
CA LYS A 45 11.87 -10.48 4.30
C LYS A 45 12.64 -10.43 2.98
N GLY A 46 12.64 -9.28 2.28
CA GLY A 46 13.42 -9.10 1.05
C GLY A 46 12.99 -9.99 -0.12
N GLY A 47 11.69 -10.23 -0.26
CA GLY A 47 11.11 -11.04 -1.33
C GLY A 47 11.06 -12.54 -1.04
N LYS A 48 11.35 -12.98 0.20
CA LYS A 48 11.19 -14.38 0.61
C LYS A 48 9.71 -14.72 0.77
N ASN A 49 9.40 -16.00 0.55
CA ASN A 49 8.07 -16.54 0.77
C ASN A 49 7.65 -16.40 2.24
N TYR A 50 6.36 -16.28 2.49
CA TYR A 50 5.76 -16.02 3.79
C TYR A 50 4.68 -17.07 4.10
N LEU A 51 4.14 -17.02 5.31
CA LEU A 51 3.06 -17.86 5.76
C LEU A 51 1.80 -17.02 6.01
N VAL A 52 0.65 -17.48 5.52
CA VAL A 52 -0.64 -16.98 5.98
C VAL A 52 -1.02 -17.82 7.17
N ILE A 53 -0.74 -17.28 8.36
CA ILE A 53 -0.95 -17.99 9.63
C ILE A 53 -2.37 -17.83 10.14
N GLU A 54 -3.15 -16.93 9.51
CA GLU A 54 -4.57 -16.80 9.74
C GLU A 54 -5.26 -16.13 8.54
N THR A 55 -6.37 -16.74 8.11
CA THR A 55 -7.34 -16.13 7.21
C THR A 55 -8.72 -16.73 7.47
N GLU A 56 -9.79 -16.07 7.05
CA GLU A 56 -11.14 -16.58 7.27
C GLU A 56 -11.43 -17.85 6.48
N ALA A 57 -12.05 -18.82 7.16
CA ALA A 57 -12.75 -19.94 6.50
C ALA A 57 -14.13 -19.48 5.99
N GLN A 58 -14.92 -18.86 6.88
CA GLN A 58 -16.22 -18.28 6.60
C GLN A 58 -16.37 -16.87 7.18
N GLY A 59 -15.59 -16.49 8.18
CA GLY A 59 -15.62 -15.19 8.83
C GLY A 59 -16.92 -14.92 9.63
N PHE A 60 -17.16 -13.66 9.90
CA PHE A 60 -18.35 -13.14 10.57
C PHE A 60 -19.63 -13.42 9.77
N PRO A 61 -20.83 -13.10 10.28
CA PRO A 61 -22.10 -13.42 9.62
C PRO A 61 -22.17 -13.08 8.14
N GLN A 62 -21.57 -11.95 7.75
CA GLN A 62 -21.63 -11.45 6.38
C GLN A 62 -20.65 -12.11 5.41
N TRP A 63 -19.70 -12.93 5.87
CA TRP A 63 -18.63 -13.49 5.03
C TRP A 63 -18.72 -15.01 4.90
N VAL A 64 -19.73 -15.48 4.16
CA VAL A 64 -19.83 -16.86 3.72
C VAL A 64 -19.39 -16.93 2.25
N PRO A 65 -18.26 -17.56 1.92
CA PRO A 65 -17.80 -17.63 0.55
C PRO A 65 -18.79 -18.36 -0.35
N TYR A 66 -18.97 -17.86 -1.57
CA TYR A 66 -19.70 -18.61 -2.60
C TYR A 66 -18.90 -19.84 -3.02
N PRO A 67 -19.57 -20.91 -3.52
CA PRO A 67 -18.87 -22.09 -4.00
C PRO A 67 -17.73 -21.74 -4.99
N GLY A 68 -16.53 -22.23 -4.71
CA GLY A 68 -15.32 -21.96 -5.48
C GLY A 68 -14.50 -20.76 -5.00
N GLN A 69 -15.05 -19.86 -4.18
CA GLN A 69 -14.33 -18.68 -3.70
C GLN A 69 -13.22 -19.04 -2.70
N LEU A 70 -13.45 -19.97 -1.79
CA LEU A 70 -12.40 -20.37 -0.84
C LEU A 70 -11.18 -20.93 -1.57
N ARG A 71 -11.41 -21.72 -2.62
CA ARG A 71 -10.33 -22.23 -3.46
C ARG A 71 -9.63 -21.11 -4.25
N LEU A 72 -10.38 -20.18 -4.82
CA LEU A 72 -9.83 -19.00 -5.50
C LEU A 72 -8.93 -18.16 -4.58
N GLN A 73 -9.39 -17.90 -3.35
CA GLN A 73 -8.64 -17.19 -2.31
C GLN A 73 -7.35 -17.92 -1.95
N ALA A 74 -7.43 -19.24 -1.71
CA ALA A 74 -6.27 -20.05 -1.36
C ALA A 74 -5.18 -19.99 -2.45
N PHE A 75 -5.55 -20.14 -3.71
CA PHE A 75 -4.60 -20.01 -4.82
C PHE A 75 -4.12 -18.56 -5.02
N GLY A 76 -4.93 -17.55 -4.70
CA GLY A 76 -4.53 -16.15 -4.65
C GLY A 76 -3.40 -15.87 -3.67
N HIS A 77 -3.47 -16.47 -2.46
CA HIS A 77 -2.39 -16.40 -1.48
C HIS A 77 -1.10 -17.05 -1.97
N LEU A 78 -1.18 -18.26 -2.57
CA LEU A 78 -0.01 -18.92 -3.14
C LEU A 78 0.58 -18.11 -4.30
N ALA A 79 -0.25 -17.56 -5.18
CA ALA A 79 0.20 -16.71 -6.28
C ALA A 79 0.90 -15.43 -5.79
N SER A 80 0.56 -14.95 -4.59
CA SER A 80 1.24 -13.84 -3.92
C SER A 80 2.54 -14.25 -3.22
N GLY A 81 2.85 -15.55 -3.15
CA GLY A 81 4.10 -16.09 -2.60
C GLY A 81 3.97 -16.76 -1.23
N ALA A 82 2.75 -17.03 -0.75
CA ALA A 82 2.57 -17.81 0.48
C ALA A 82 2.99 -19.27 0.29
N ASN A 83 3.63 -19.86 1.29
CA ASN A 83 3.95 -21.29 1.35
C ASN A 83 3.03 -22.09 2.26
N MET A 84 2.15 -21.41 2.99
CA MET A 84 1.23 -22.02 3.94
C MET A 84 -0.02 -21.17 4.03
N LEU A 85 -1.14 -21.82 4.28
CA LEU A 85 -2.42 -21.18 4.52
C LEU A 85 -3.10 -21.86 5.69
N GLU A 86 -3.39 -21.11 6.75
CA GLU A 86 -4.14 -21.57 7.92
C GLU A 86 -5.46 -20.80 8.01
N TYR A 87 -6.54 -21.56 8.27
CA TYR A 87 -7.88 -20.99 8.40
C TYR A 87 -8.22 -20.70 9.86
N TRP A 88 -8.72 -19.52 10.15
CA TRP A 88 -9.47 -19.23 11.33
C TRP A 88 -10.93 -19.59 11.09
N HIS A 89 -11.44 -20.72 11.61
CA HIS A 89 -10.70 -21.74 12.37
C HIS A 89 -11.36 -23.12 12.16
N TRP A 90 -10.98 -24.12 12.99
CA TRP A 90 -11.39 -25.50 12.77
C TRP A 90 -12.91 -25.70 12.84
N HIS A 91 -13.57 -25.16 13.86
CA HIS A 91 -15.02 -25.24 14.00
C HIS A 91 -15.61 -23.89 14.42
N SER A 92 -16.89 -23.67 14.08
CA SER A 92 -17.60 -22.45 14.46
C SER A 92 -17.64 -22.26 15.98
N ILE A 93 -17.50 -21.03 16.46
CA ILE A 93 -17.37 -20.70 17.88
C ILE A 93 -18.71 -20.88 18.60
N HIS A 94 -18.67 -21.44 19.81
CA HIS A 94 -19.85 -21.77 20.58
C HIS A 94 -20.19 -20.76 21.67
N ASN A 95 -19.25 -19.90 22.03
CA ASN A 95 -19.43 -18.94 23.12
C ASN A 95 -18.47 -17.75 23.00
N SER A 96 -18.59 -16.76 23.88
CA SER A 96 -17.75 -15.59 23.92
C SER A 96 -18.06 -14.54 22.85
N ALA A 97 -17.22 -13.53 22.76
CA ALA A 97 -17.39 -12.39 21.85
C ALA A 97 -17.41 -12.79 20.37
N GLU A 98 -16.77 -13.89 20.02
CA GLU A 98 -16.70 -14.40 18.65
C GLU A 98 -17.72 -15.50 18.32
N THR A 99 -18.80 -15.61 19.05
CA THR A 99 -19.85 -16.63 18.87
C THR A 99 -20.35 -16.74 17.42
N TYR A 100 -20.33 -15.65 16.67
CA TYR A 100 -20.76 -15.63 15.28
C TYR A 100 -19.61 -15.84 14.26
N TRP A 101 -18.39 -16.11 14.72
CA TRP A 101 -17.31 -16.48 13.82
C TRP A 101 -17.43 -17.94 13.44
N LYS A 102 -17.57 -18.18 12.13
CA LYS A 102 -17.78 -19.52 11.57
C LYS A 102 -16.46 -20.11 11.10
N GLY A 103 -16.21 -21.34 11.49
CA GLY A 103 -15.04 -22.12 11.10
C GLY A 103 -15.27 -23.02 9.89
N LEU A 104 -14.35 -23.95 9.68
CA LEU A 104 -14.48 -25.00 8.66
C LEU A 104 -15.64 -25.93 8.96
N LEU A 105 -15.80 -26.37 10.22
CA LEU A 105 -16.96 -27.14 10.68
C LEU A 105 -18.04 -26.19 11.21
N SER A 106 -19.29 -26.59 11.06
CA SER A 106 -20.43 -25.88 11.63
C SER A 106 -20.51 -26.02 13.17
N GLN A 107 -21.50 -25.39 13.82
CA GLN A 107 -21.67 -25.44 15.26
C GLN A 107 -21.97 -26.86 15.77
N ASP A 108 -22.54 -27.72 14.93
CA ASP A 108 -22.77 -29.14 15.21
C ASP A 108 -21.54 -30.03 15.03
N PHE A 109 -20.36 -29.41 14.73
CA PHE A 109 -19.08 -30.06 14.42
C PHE A 109 -19.10 -30.92 13.15
N GLU A 110 -20.13 -30.80 12.33
CA GLU A 110 -20.24 -31.57 11.09
C GLU A 110 -19.66 -30.82 9.87
N PRO A 111 -19.20 -31.58 8.86
CA PRO A 111 -18.76 -31.00 7.59
C PRO A 111 -19.87 -30.24 6.87
N ASN A 112 -19.54 -29.11 6.32
CA ASN A 112 -20.39 -28.25 5.52
C ASN A 112 -19.76 -27.99 4.13
N PRO A 113 -20.38 -27.22 3.23
CA PRO A 113 -19.80 -26.91 1.92
C PRO A 113 -18.40 -26.31 1.98
N THR A 114 -18.12 -25.41 2.94
CA THR A 114 -16.80 -24.78 3.14
C THR A 114 -15.75 -25.81 3.53
N TYR A 115 -16.07 -26.73 4.45
CA TYR A 115 -15.19 -27.85 4.80
C TYR A 115 -14.85 -28.72 3.57
N ASN A 116 -15.85 -29.05 2.78
CA ASN A 116 -15.66 -29.88 1.59
C ASN A 116 -14.77 -29.17 0.55
N GLU A 117 -14.89 -27.87 0.42
CA GLU A 117 -14.00 -27.07 -0.43
C GLU A 117 -12.58 -27.01 0.12
N ALA A 118 -12.39 -26.77 1.43
CA ALA A 118 -11.09 -26.83 2.08
C ALA A 118 -10.41 -28.20 1.93
N LYS A 119 -11.17 -29.29 2.04
CA LYS A 119 -10.67 -30.64 1.76
C LYS A 119 -10.17 -30.79 0.31
N THR A 120 -10.84 -30.16 -0.65
CA THR A 120 -10.43 -30.14 -2.06
C THR A 120 -9.14 -29.34 -2.23
N ILE A 121 -9.05 -28.17 -1.59
CA ILE A 121 -7.84 -27.33 -1.57
C ILE A 121 -6.64 -28.11 -1.02
N GLY A 122 -6.80 -28.81 0.11
CA GLY A 122 -5.74 -29.63 0.69
C GLY A 122 -5.24 -30.73 -0.25
N LYS A 123 -6.14 -31.38 -0.99
CA LYS A 123 -5.77 -32.37 -2.02
C LYS A 123 -5.05 -31.73 -3.20
N ASP A 124 -5.50 -30.57 -3.66
CA ASP A 124 -4.83 -29.84 -4.72
C ASP A 124 -3.44 -29.38 -4.33
N PHE A 125 -3.28 -28.86 -3.10
CA PHE A 125 -1.98 -28.43 -2.58
C PHE A 125 -1.02 -29.62 -2.44
N ALA A 126 -1.48 -30.76 -1.93
CA ALA A 126 -0.67 -31.97 -1.85
C ALA A 126 -0.22 -32.47 -3.24
N ARG A 127 -1.12 -32.42 -4.23
CA ARG A 127 -0.82 -32.86 -5.60
C ARG A 127 0.13 -31.91 -6.35
N LEU A 128 0.08 -30.63 -6.06
CA LEU A 128 0.79 -29.55 -6.76
C LEU A 128 1.96 -28.98 -5.94
N SER A 129 2.30 -29.58 -4.81
CA SER A 129 3.29 -29.03 -3.86
C SER A 129 4.63 -28.71 -4.52
N ASP A 130 5.12 -29.60 -5.37
CA ASP A 130 6.43 -29.44 -6.02
C ASP A 130 6.45 -28.23 -6.98
N ASP A 131 5.29 -27.88 -7.56
CA ASP A 131 5.15 -26.75 -8.48
C ASP A 131 4.81 -25.43 -7.77
N LEU A 132 4.15 -25.50 -6.61
CA LEU A 132 3.58 -24.32 -5.94
C LEU A 132 4.43 -23.79 -4.78
N VAL A 133 5.33 -24.60 -4.21
CA VAL A 133 6.18 -24.15 -3.12
C VAL A 133 7.29 -23.21 -3.64
N ASN A 134 7.57 -22.16 -2.87
CA ASN A 134 8.63 -21.19 -3.18
C ASN A 134 8.44 -20.45 -4.51
N LEU A 135 7.21 -20.21 -4.92
CA LEU A 135 6.92 -19.35 -6.05
C LEU A 135 7.59 -17.98 -5.90
N LYS A 136 8.17 -17.47 -6.97
CA LYS A 136 8.89 -16.19 -6.98
C LYS A 136 8.14 -15.14 -7.76
N LYS A 137 8.14 -13.93 -7.21
CA LYS A 137 7.67 -12.70 -7.86
C LYS A 137 8.86 -11.78 -8.12
N THR A 138 8.96 -11.25 -9.33
CA THR A 138 9.98 -10.24 -9.68
C THR A 138 9.26 -8.99 -10.13
N ASN A 139 9.46 -7.89 -9.41
CA ASN A 139 8.82 -6.62 -9.68
C ASN A 139 9.85 -5.55 -10.03
N SER A 140 9.48 -4.64 -10.93
CA SER A 140 10.29 -3.47 -11.28
C SER A 140 9.76 -2.18 -10.64
N VAL A 141 8.67 -2.28 -9.89
CA VAL A 141 8.04 -1.17 -9.16
C VAL A 141 8.07 -1.48 -7.67
N ALA A 142 8.32 -0.47 -6.85
CA ALA A 142 8.15 -0.57 -5.41
C ALA A 142 7.43 0.64 -4.83
N ILE A 143 6.77 0.44 -3.69
CA ILE A 143 6.21 1.49 -2.86
C ILE A 143 7.11 1.65 -1.64
N LEU A 144 7.61 2.87 -1.42
CA LEU A 144 8.36 3.18 -0.19
C LEU A 144 7.39 3.34 0.96
N PHE A 145 7.46 2.44 1.92
CA PHE A 145 6.75 2.51 3.18
C PHE A 145 7.69 2.95 4.28
N SER A 146 7.37 4.04 4.99
CA SER A 146 8.13 4.51 6.14
C SER A 146 7.26 4.50 7.39
N ASN A 147 7.69 3.77 8.41
CA ASN A 147 7.01 3.72 9.70
C ASN A 147 7.07 5.07 10.42
N GLU A 148 8.19 5.80 10.31
CA GLU A 148 8.33 7.16 10.85
C GLU A 148 7.37 8.13 10.16
N ALA A 149 7.26 8.04 8.82
CA ALA A 149 6.31 8.87 8.07
C ALA A 149 4.86 8.53 8.44
N LEU A 150 4.51 7.24 8.59
CA LEU A 150 3.18 6.79 9.01
C LEU A 150 2.85 7.34 10.40
N THR A 151 3.73 7.17 11.38
CA THR A 151 3.52 7.61 12.76
C THR A 151 3.42 9.13 12.84
N GLY A 152 4.35 9.84 12.21
CA GLY A 152 4.36 11.30 12.17
C GLY A 152 3.15 11.88 11.47
N PHE A 153 2.80 11.32 10.30
CA PHE A 153 1.67 11.77 9.52
C PHE A 153 0.32 11.51 10.22
N ASN A 154 0.13 10.33 10.80
CA ASN A 154 -1.11 10.03 11.53
C ASN A 154 -1.29 10.90 12.77
N SER A 155 -0.18 11.34 13.39
CA SER A 155 -0.22 12.21 14.57
C SER A 155 -0.42 13.70 14.23
N PHE A 156 0.17 14.18 13.12
CA PHE A 156 0.28 15.61 12.82
C PHE A 156 -0.03 16.01 11.36
N GLY A 157 -0.26 15.04 10.47
CA GLY A 157 -0.20 15.23 9.02
C GLY A 157 -1.15 16.27 8.45
N PHE A 158 -2.40 16.27 8.85
CA PHE A 158 -3.42 17.20 8.32
C PHE A 158 -3.80 18.34 9.28
N GLY A 159 -3.24 18.33 10.49
CA GLY A 159 -3.62 19.29 11.52
C GLY A 159 -4.92 18.93 12.23
N TRP A 160 -5.42 19.86 13.04
CA TRP A 160 -6.58 19.61 13.90
C TRP A 160 -7.87 19.42 13.08
N GLY A 161 -8.53 18.28 13.32
CA GLY A 161 -9.84 17.98 12.78
C GLY A 161 -9.89 17.64 11.29
N ALA A 162 -8.75 17.60 10.60
CA ALA A 162 -8.73 17.16 9.20
C ALA A 162 -8.73 15.62 9.14
N PRO A 163 -9.65 15.02 8.35
CA PRO A 163 -9.70 13.57 8.19
C PRO A 163 -8.55 13.06 7.34
N GLY A 164 -8.16 11.82 7.57
CA GLY A 164 -7.21 11.10 6.75
C GLY A 164 -5.98 10.64 7.52
N ASN A 165 -5.37 9.59 7.01
CA ASN A 165 -4.18 8.98 7.57
C ASN A 165 -3.23 8.53 6.44
N TYR A 166 -2.05 8.06 6.80
CA TYR A 166 -1.03 7.61 5.85
C TYR A 166 -1.53 6.49 4.91
N ASN A 167 -2.30 5.55 5.45
CA ASN A 167 -2.84 4.44 4.65
C ASN A 167 -3.84 4.92 3.59
N ASP A 168 -4.57 6.01 3.82
CA ASP A 168 -5.49 6.60 2.85
C ASP A 168 -4.75 7.18 1.63
N VAL A 169 -3.47 7.52 1.79
CA VAL A 169 -2.60 7.95 0.68
C VAL A 169 -1.95 6.76 -0.01
N LEU A 170 -1.46 5.78 0.76
CA LEU A 170 -0.77 4.61 0.23
C LEU A 170 -1.69 3.66 -0.53
N ARG A 171 -2.87 3.36 0.04
CA ARG A 171 -3.78 2.35 -0.51
C ARG A 171 -4.25 2.65 -1.94
N PRO A 172 -4.68 3.87 -2.31
CA PRO A 172 -5.06 4.19 -3.69
C PRO A 172 -3.92 4.01 -4.69
N MET A 173 -2.66 4.24 -4.29
CA MET A 173 -1.50 4.00 -5.15
C MET A 173 -1.31 2.51 -5.44
N TYR A 174 -1.45 1.67 -4.40
CA TYR A 174 -1.41 0.22 -4.58
C TYR A 174 -2.56 -0.28 -5.45
N ASP A 175 -3.79 0.17 -5.18
CA ASP A 175 -4.99 -0.24 -5.93
C ASP A 175 -4.91 0.14 -7.41
N ALA A 176 -4.27 1.28 -7.73
CA ALA A 176 -4.02 1.68 -9.11
C ALA A 176 -3.06 0.68 -9.80
N LEU A 177 -1.96 0.30 -9.15
CA LEU A 177 -1.05 -0.73 -9.68
C LEU A 177 -1.76 -2.08 -9.86
N TYR A 178 -2.53 -2.49 -8.86
CA TYR A 178 -3.30 -3.74 -8.90
C TYR A 178 -4.28 -3.76 -10.08
N LYS A 179 -5.06 -2.70 -10.29
CA LYS A 179 -5.98 -2.56 -11.42
C LYS A 179 -5.30 -2.56 -12.78
N MET A 180 -4.06 -2.07 -12.85
CA MET A 180 -3.22 -2.12 -14.06
C MET A 180 -2.49 -3.45 -14.22
N ASN A 181 -2.68 -4.41 -13.31
CA ASN A 181 -1.97 -5.69 -13.28
C ASN A 181 -0.45 -5.52 -13.20
N ILE A 182 0.01 -4.54 -12.43
CA ILE A 182 1.42 -4.26 -12.17
C ILE A 182 1.75 -4.74 -10.75
N GLY A 183 2.60 -5.76 -10.64
CA GLY A 183 3.11 -6.22 -9.36
C GLY A 183 4.08 -5.20 -8.74
N CYS A 184 4.05 -5.07 -7.42
CA CYS A 184 5.01 -4.23 -6.73
C CYS A 184 5.56 -4.89 -5.47
N ASP A 185 6.71 -4.40 -5.02
CA ASP A 185 7.27 -4.70 -3.72
C ASP A 185 7.06 -3.51 -2.79
N PHE A 186 7.17 -3.75 -1.49
CA PHE A 186 7.32 -2.68 -0.51
C PHE A 186 8.79 -2.59 -0.08
N VAL A 187 9.30 -1.38 0.03
CA VAL A 187 10.63 -1.11 0.56
C VAL A 187 10.52 -0.14 1.72
N ASP A 188 11.33 -0.35 2.74
CA ASP A 188 11.45 0.57 3.86
C ASP A 188 12.69 1.47 3.71
N PRO A 189 12.86 2.54 4.52
CA PRO A 189 14.02 3.40 4.47
C PRO A 189 15.37 2.69 4.62
N SER A 190 15.42 1.52 5.25
CA SER A 190 16.65 0.73 5.44
C SER A 190 16.97 -0.23 4.30
N THR A 191 16.09 -0.37 3.31
CA THR A 191 16.30 -1.25 2.14
C THR A 191 17.48 -0.75 1.30
N ASN A 192 18.52 -1.59 1.14
CA ASN A 192 19.78 -1.17 0.52
C ASN A 192 19.78 -1.21 -1.01
N ASP A 193 18.94 -2.05 -1.64
CA ASP A 193 18.98 -2.36 -3.08
C ASP A 193 17.78 -1.76 -3.84
N ILE A 194 17.42 -0.50 -3.55
CA ILE A 194 16.33 0.19 -4.24
C ILE A 194 16.64 0.41 -5.73
N GLU A 195 17.89 0.40 -6.12
CA GLU A 195 18.39 0.60 -7.49
C GLU A 195 17.95 -0.50 -8.45
N LYS A 196 17.49 -1.65 -7.95
CA LYS A 196 16.91 -2.72 -8.79
C LYS A 196 15.55 -2.36 -9.37
N TYR A 197 14.85 -1.39 -8.78
CA TYR A 197 13.54 -0.93 -9.25
C TYR A 197 13.69 0.15 -10.33
N LYS A 198 12.74 0.18 -11.26
CA LYS A 198 12.63 1.24 -12.25
C LYS A 198 11.81 2.41 -11.74
N LEU A 199 10.82 2.13 -10.91
CA LEU A 199 9.90 3.11 -10.35
C LEU A 199 9.74 2.90 -8.85
N LEU A 200 9.89 3.98 -8.09
CA LEU A 200 9.46 4.07 -6.70
C LEU A 200 8.24 4.97 -6.59
N ILE A 201 7.21 4.52 -5.90
CA ILE A 201 6.10 5.36 -5.45
C ILE A 201 6.35 5.70 -3.99
N VAL A 202 6.31 6.98 -3.66
CA VAL A 202 6.66 7.51 -2.33
C VAL A 202 5.46 8.25 -1.75
N PRO A 203 4.53 7.53 -1.10
CA PRO A 203 3.35 8.14 -0.50
C PRO A 203 3.73 8.97 0.73
N ALA A 204 3.29 10.23 0.78
CA ALA A 204 3.35 11.14 1.94
C ALA A 204 4.56 10.91 2.87
N LEU A 205 5.78 10.97 2.33
CA LEU A 205 7.01 10.82 3.13
C LEU A 205 7.21 12.04 4.04
N TYR A 206 6.28 12.19 4.99
CA TYR A 206 6.12 13.33 5.86
C TYR A 206 7.30 13.56 6.78
N ALA A 207 7.79 12.49 7.41
CA ALA A 207 8.96 12.51 8.28
C ALA A 207 10.06 11.65 7.66
N ALA A 208 11.23 12.23 7.44
CA ALA A 208 12.37 11.52 6.85
C ALA A 208 13.70 12.19 7.25
N PRO A 209 14.78 11.42 7.48
CA PRO A 209 16.11 11.98 7.61
C PRO A 209 16.61 12.51 6.26
N ASP A 210 17.48 13.51 6.32
CA ASP A 210 18.07 14.12 5.12
C ASP A 210 18.78 13.10 4.23
N SER A 211 19.46 12.14 4.84
CA SER A 211 20.18 11.06 4.14
C SER A 211 19.28 10.18 3.25
N LEU A 212 18.03 9.95 3.67
CA LEU A 212 17.05 9.23 2.85
C LEU A 212 16.64 10.07 1.63
N LEU A 213 16.32 11.34 1.83
CA LEU A 213 15.94 12.25 0.73
C LEU A 213 17.06 12.42 -0.28
N GLU A 214 18.31 12.54 0.17
CA GLU A 214 19.49 12.56 -0.69
C GLU A 214 19.68 11.25 -1.46
N ARG A 215 19.38 10.09 -0.82
CA ARG A 215 19.44 8.80 -1.50
C ARG A 215 18.38 8.69 -2.59
N LEU A 216 17.17 9.17 -2.34
CA LEU A 216 16.12 9.23 -3.36
C LEU A 216 16.51 10.15 -4.54
N ASN A 217 17.13 11.30 -4.26
CA ASN A 217 17.68 12.17 -5.32
C ASN A 217 18.76 11.43 -6.14
N ARG A 218 19.67 10.68 -5.49
CA ARG A 218 20.68 9.88 -6.22
C ARG A 218 20.04 8.78 -7.06
N PHE A 219 18.99 8.12 -6.56
CA PHE A 219 18.25 7.12 -7.33
C PHE A 219 17.71 7.70 -8.65
N VAL A 220 17.06 8.87 -8.60
CA VAL A 220 16.55 9.55 -9.81
C VAL A 220 17.73 10.00 -10.70
N LYS A 221 18.77 10.60 -10.13
CA LYS A 221 19.96 11.05 -10.88
C LYS A 221 20.63 9.93 -11.67
N ASN A 222 20.52 8.70 -11.19
CA ASN A 222 21.07 7.50 -11.83
C ASN A 222 20.11 6.81 -12.82
N GLY A 223 18.94 7.41 -13.10
CA GLY A 223 17.98 6.93 -14.11
C GLY A 223 16.76 6.20 -13.54
N GLY A 224 16.56 6.19 -12.21
CA GLY A 224 15.33 5.74 -11.60
C GLY A 224 14.20 6.78 -11.72
N HIS A 225 12.95 6.32 -11.60
CA HIS A 225 11.78 7.20 -11.58
C HIS A 225 11.14 7.21 -10.21
N ILE A 226 10.68 8.38 -9.75
CA ILE A 226 9.92 8.50 -8.49
C ILE A 226 8.62 9.25 -8.75
N ILE A 227 7.54 8.72 -8.17
CA ILE A 227 6.29 9.46 -7.98
C ILE A 227 6.21 9.85 -6.52
N TYR A 228 6.33 11.13 -6.23
CA TYR A 228 6.07 11.69 -4.92
C TYR A 228 4.61 12.13 -4.80
N THR A 229 4.05 11.98 -3.61
CA THR A 229 2.78 12.64 -3.26
C THR A 229 3.05 13.84 -2.35
N PHE A 230 2.01 14.56 -1.98
CA PHE A 230 2.10 15.71 -1.08
C PHE A 230 2.79 15.38 0.25
N LYS A 231 3.25 16.41 0.97
CA LYS A 231 3.97 16.37 2.25
C LYS A 231 5.30 15.61 2.23
N THR A 232 5.79 15.19 1.09
CA THR A 232 7.12 14.56 1.00
C THR A 232 8.21 15.55 1.42
N GLY A 233 9.10 15.11 2.34
CA GLY A 233 10.21 15.92 2.83
C GLY A 233 9.81 17.10 3.72
N PHE A 234 8.57 17.15 4.19
CA PHE A 234 8.05 18.27 4.99
C PHE A 234 8.75 18.43 6.33
N SER A 235 9.00 17.33 7.02
CA SER A 235 9.71 17.33 8.31
C SER A 235 10.92 16.37 8.31
N ASN A 236 11.81 16.54 9.29
CA ASN A 236 12.87 15.59 9.55
C ASN A 236 12.32 14.37 10.35
N GLU A 237 13.19 13.41 10.67
CA GLU A 237 12.86 12.18 11.41
C GLU A 237 12.29 12.43 12.82
N ASN A 238 12.51 13.62 13.39
CA ASN A 238 11.95 14.03 14.68
C ASN A 238 10.66 14.87 14.54
N VAL A 239 10.03 14.80 13.36
CA VAL A 239 8.79 15.54 13.04
C VAL A 239 8.95 17.08 13.13
N LYS A 240 10.19 17.58 13.13
CA LYS A 240 10.47 19.00 13.05
C LYS A 240 10.37 19.45 11.59
N VAL A 241 9.46 20.39 11.32
CA VAL A 241 9.27 20.97 9.98
C VAL A 241 10.55 21.65 9.52
N ARG A 242 10.96 21.39 8.28
CA ARG A 242 12.15 22.02 7.69
C ARG A 242 11.93 23.49 7.45
N SER A 243 12.94 24.32 7.75
CA SER A 243 12.92 25.77 7.48
C SER A 243 13.35 26.13 6.05
N SER A 244 13.77 25.14 5.25
CA SER A 244 14.07 25.32 3.82
C SER A 244 12.78 25.39 3.01
N LYS A 245 12.89 25.91 1.76
CA LYS A 245 11.76 25.86 0.81
C LYS A 245 11.30 24.42 0.60
N GLN A 246 10.01 24.21 0.72
CA GLN A 246 9.41 22.89 0.51
C GLN A 246 9.40 22.51 -0.99
N PRO A 247 9.52 21.23 -1.33
CA PRO A 247 9.60 20.02 -0.48
C PRO A 247 11.01 19.71 0.07
N GLY A 248 11.73 20.69 0.55
CA GLY A 248 13.01 20.51 1.22
C GLY A 248 14.10 20.01 0.26
N ILE A 249 14.83 18.97 0.65
CA ILE A 249 16.00 18.44 -0.07
C ILE A 249 15.67 17.94 -1.49
N VAL A 250 14.43 17.51 -1.72
CA VAL A 250 14.02 16.98 -3.03
C VAL A 250 13.52 18.06 -4.00
N ASN A 251 13.50 19.34 -3.60
CA ASN A 251 12.94 20.42 -4.40
C ASN A 251 13.63 20.58 -5.78
N GLU A 252 14.94 20.45 -5.85
CA GLU A 252 15.71 20.53 -7.09
C GLU A 252 15.39 19.34 -8.01
N ALA A 253 15.38 18.13 -7.46
CA ALA A 253 15.05 16.93 -8.23
C ALA A 253 13.60 16.96 -8.75
N CYS A 254 12.68 17.50 -7.96
CA CYS A 254 11.28 17.70 -8.38
C CYS A 254 11.11 18.90 -9.33
N GLY A 255 12.08 19.82 -9.39
CA GLY A 255 12.00 21.02 -10.20
C GLY A 255 10.89 21.98 -9.78
N ILE A 256 10.55 22.02 -8.50
CA ILE A 256 9.47 22.84 -7.94
C ILE A 256 9.85 23.35 -6.55
N TYR A 257 9.09 24.34 -6.10
CA TYR A 257 8.97 24.65 -4.67
C TYR A 257 7.52 25.04 -4.35
N PHE A 258 7.19 25.05 -3.05
CA PHE A 258 5.95 25.66 -2.56
C PHE A 258 6.18 26.32 -1.19
N SER A 259 5.37 27.34 -0.91
CA SER A 259 5.39 28.07 0.37
C SER A 259 4.07 27.96 1.09
N GLU A 260 3.00 27.60 0.38
CA GLU A 260 1.64 27.57 0.87
C GLU A 260 0.96 26.26 0.50
N PHE A 261 0.04 25.85 1.36
CA PHE A 261 -0.80 24.65 1.20
C PHE A 261 -2.17 24.90 1.85
N THR A 262 -3.16 24.12 1.44
CA THR A 262 -4.50 24.21 2.01
C THR A 262 -5.27 22.90 1.87
N ILE A 263 -6.38 22.81 2.59
CA ILE A 263 -7.39 21.76 2.37
C ILE A 263 -8.30 22.22 1.23
N PRO A 264 -8.49 21.44 0.17
CA PRO A 264 -9.31 21.82 -0.96
C PRO A 264 -10.80 21.84 -0.62
N GLU A 265 -11.51 22.83 -1.16
CA GLU A 265 -12.98 22.87 -1.18
C GLU A 265 -13.46 23.09 -2.61
N ASN A 266 -14.11 22.07 -3.19
CA ASN A 266 -14.65 22.12 -4.55
C ASN A 266 -13.60 22.48 -5.63
N VAL A 267 -12.40 21.90 -5.52
CA VAL A 267 -11.31 22.12 -6.46
C VAL A 267 -11.15 20.91 -7.37
N SER A 268 -10.89 21.16 -8.65
CA SER A 268 -10.56 20.12 -9.64
C SER A 268 -9.26 20.45 -10.36
N LEU A 269 -8.82 19.55 -11.24
CA LEU A 269 -7.77 19.86 -12.22
C LEU A 269 -8.39 20.56 -13.43
N LYS A 270 -7.75 21.63 -13.90
CA LYS A 270 -8.21 22.40 -15.02
C LYS A 270 -8.26 21.56 -16.30
N ASP A 271 -9.38 21.64 -17.02
CA ASP A 271 -9.61 20.98 -18.31
C ASP A 271 -9.53 19.42 -18.28
N ASP A 272 -9.64 18.80 -17.09
CA ASP A 272 -9.58 17.34 -16.90
C ASP A 272 -8.48 16.68 -17.75
N PRO A 273 -7.20 16.95 -17.47
CA PRO A 273 -6.10 16.56 -18.36
C PRO A 273 -5.90 15.04 -18.48
N PHE A 274 -6.45 14.28 -17.53
CA PHE A 274 -6.40 12.81 -17.52
C PHE A 274 -7.68 12.14 -18.01
N LYS A 275 -8.70 12.94 -18.40
CA LYS A 275 -9.99 12.45 -18.94
C LYS A 275 -10.71 11.48 -18.00
N VAL A 276 -10.66 11.75 -16.70
CA VAL A 276 -11.28 10.89 -15.68
C VAL A 276 -12.76 11.16 -15.46
N GLY A 277 -13.31 12.21 -16.07
CA GLY A 277 -14.67 12.66 -15.88
C GLY A 277 -14.85 13.61 -14.70
N LYS A 278 -15.86 14.46 -14.77
CA LYS A 278 -16.07 15.52 -13.78
C LYS A 278 -16.23 15.00 -12.35
N GLU A 279 -16.88 13.87 -12.20
CA GLU A 279 -17.13 13.21 -10.90
C GLU A 279 -15.85 12.66 -10.26
N ASN A 280 -14.85 12.35 -11.06
CA ASN A 280 -13.56 11.81 -10.60
C ASN A 280 -12.45 12.86 -10.63
N ASN A 281 -12.65 13.98 -11.33
CA ASN A 281 -11.69 15.09 -11.39
C ASN A 281 -11.87 16.02 -10.19
N VAL A 282 -11.64 15.49 -8.99
CA VAL A 282 -11.82 16.21 -7.72
C VAL A 282 -10.53 16.12 -6.91
N ILE A 283 -10.04 17.26 -6.46
CA ILE A 283 -8.94 17.32 -5.51
C ILE A 283 -9.52 17.10 -4.10
N GLN A 284 -9.03 16.08 -3.45
CA GLN A 284 -9.43 15.71 -2.09
C GLN A 284 -8.26 15.90 -1.14
N THR A 285 -8.55 16.05 0.12
CA THR A 285 -7.62 15.93 1.24
C THR A 285 -6.61 17.08 1.37
N TRP A 286 -5.78 17.37 0.35
CA TRP A 286 -4.66 18.31 0.48
C TRP A 286 -4.24 18.93 -0.84
N MET A 287 -3.86 20.21 -0.79
CA MET A 287 -3.29 20.96 -1.92
C MET A 287 -1.98 21.62 -1.48
N GLU A 288 -0.93 21.43 -2.26
CA GLU A 288 0.29 22.23 -2.21
C GLU A 288 0.32 23.16 -3.43
N LEU A 289 0.56 24.44 -3.21
CA LEU A 289 0.52 25.45 -4.26
C LEU A 289 1.89 25.48 -4.98
N LEU A 290 2.08 24.51 -5.91
CA LEU A 290 3.38 24.27 -6.53
C LEU A 290 3.77 25.39 -7.48
N THR A 291 5.01 25.89 -7.34
CA THR A 291 5.64 26.82 -8.27
C THR A 291 6.74 26.08 -9.02
N PRO A 292 6.61 25.86 -10.34
CA PRO A 292 7.61 25.19 -11.14
C PRO A 292 8.87 26.04 -11.26
N THR A 293 10.05 25.38 -11.27
CA THR A 293 11.34 25.98 -11.61
C THR A 293 11.87 25.39 -12.92
N THR A 294 12.14 24.10 -12.93
CA THR A 294 12.57 23.33 -14.11
C THR A 294 11.53 22.31 -14.56
N ALA A 295 10.56 22.03 -13.70
CA ALA A 295 9.53 21.05 -14.00
C ALA A 295 8.54 21.51 -15.08
N LYS A 296 8.13 20.56 -15.90
CA LYS A 296 6.98 20.69 -16.79
C LYS A 296 5.70 20.49 -15.98
N VAL A 297 4.72 21.39 -16.19
CA VAL A 297 3.40 21.23 -15.56
C VAL A 297 2.53 20.28 -16.39
N LEU A 298 2.00 19.27 -15.73
CA LEU A 298 1.06 18.32 -16.32
C LEU A 298 -0.39 18.69 -16.02
N ALA A 299 -0.63 19.33 -14.87
CA ALA A 299 -1.97 19.80 -14.48
C ALA A 299 -1.89 21.04 -13.60
N TRP A 300 -2.86 21.93 -13.78
CA TRP A 300 -3.10 23.13 -12.98
C TRP A 300 -4.36 22.95 -12.14
N TYR A 301 -4.46 23.66 -11.02
CA TYR A 301 -5.72 23.73 -10.27
C TYR A 301 -6.77 24.53 -11.05
N ASP A 302 -7.99 24.07 -11.04
CA ASP A 302 -9.15 24.83 -11.52
C ASP A 302 -9.77 25.62 -10.35
N HIS A 303 -9.21 26.81 -10.11
CA HIS A 303 -9.64 27.65 -9.00
C HIS A 303 -9.35 29.13 -9.29
N PRO A 304 -10.27 30.06 -8.99
CA PRO A 304 -10.12 31.49 -9.31
C PRO A 304 -8.86 32.13 -8.72
N ALA A 305 -8.51 31.78 -7.48
CA ALA A 305 -7.35 32.35 -6.79
C ALA A 305 -6.07 31.53 -7.00
N TRP A 306 -6.17 30.20 -7.09
CA TRP A 306 -5.02 29.27 -7.10
C TRP A 306 -4.73 28.63 -8.46
N GLY A 307 -5.49 28.96 -9.48
CA GLY A 307 -5.31 28.44 -10.85
C GLY A 307 -3.97 28.79 -11.52
N LYS A 308 -3.18 29.64 -10.90
CA LYS A 308 -1.79 29.96 -11.30
C LYS A 308 -0.74 28.97 -10.74
N TYR A 309 -1.14 28.09 -9.83
CA TYR A 309 -0.24 27.10 -9.23
C TYR A 309 -0.44 25.73 -9.88
N ALA A 310 0.67 25.02 -10.04
CA ALA A 310 0.62 23.66 -10.54
C ALA A 310 0.11 22.69 -9.48
N ALA A 311 -0.62 21.68 -9.94
CA ALA A 311 -1.11 20.58 -9.13
C ALA A 311 -0.26 19.31 -9.34
N ILE A 312 0.14 19.04 -10.59
CA ILE A 312 0.94 17.88 -10.96
C ILE A 312 2.04 18.34 -11.92
N THR A 313 3.26 17.87 -11.65
CA THR A 313 4.44 18.26 -12.42
C THR A 313 5.30 17.04 -12.74
N GLU A 314 6.13 17.16 -13.77
CA GLU A 314 7.16 16.21 -14.17
C GLU A 314 8.48 16.93 -14.33
N ASN A 315 9.56 16.36 -13.81
CA ASN A 315 10.89 16.91 -13.98
C ASN A 315 11.90 15.83 -14.37
N ASN A 316 12.84 16.18 -15.22
CA ASN A 316 14.01 15.37 -15.56
C ASN A 316 15.19 15.81 -14.69
N TYR A 317 15.80 14.87 -13.96
CA TYR A 317 16.91 15.14 -13.06
C TYR A 317 18.00 14.07 -13.19
N GLY A 318 19.09 14.42 -13.84
CA GLY A 318 20.20 13.50 -14.12
C GLY A 318 20.06 12.80 -15.48
N LYS A 319 20.14 11.45 -15.47
CA LYS A 319 20.11 10.63 -16.70
C LYS A 319 18.71 10.41 -17.23
#